data_28d0a4d51a9d3e12afe12a199e342dce
#
_entry.id   28d0a4d51a9d3e12afe12a199e342dce
#
_cell.length_a   1.000
_cell.length_b   1.000
_cell.length_c   1.000
_cell.angle_alpha   90.00
_cell.angle_beta   90.00
_cell.angle_gamma   90.00
#
_symmetry.space_group_name_H-M   'P 1'
#
loop_
_entity.id
_entity.type
_entity.pdbx_description
1 polymer ?
#
loop_
_entity_poly.entity_id
_entity_poly.type
_entity_poly.pdbx_seq_one_letter_code
_entity_poly.pdbx_strand_id
1 'polypeptide(L)'
;MSVLKGKNILLGVTGSIAAYKSIILLRLLKKEGADVQVIFSDSANNFVTQLTFSTLSEKKVLTDFFEDDERVDWVNHVELAEWADYMIIAPITSSTLSKLVSGNSDNLLVATYMSTKCDVFFAPAMDLEMYNSESTKENIKNLVDRGNIFVKPAKGFLASGINGEGRLEEPKNILNILINHISQKLIYYKKKILITAGPTHEMIDPVRFISNYSSGTVSYTHLRAHETDRY
;
A
#
# COMPACT_ATOMS: atom_id res chain seq x y z
N MET A 1 15.39 -8.31 -5.47
CA MET A 1 13.94 -8.49 -5.66
C MET A 1 13.23 -7.36 -4.93
N SER A 2 12.17 -6.82 -5.50
CA SER A 2 11.35 -5.79 -4.83
C SER A 2 10.54 -6.41 -3.70
N VAL A 3 10.44 -5.70 -2.58
CA VAL A 3 9.60 -6.12 -1.43
C VAL A 3 8.11 -6.01 -1.72
N LEU A 4 7.74 -5.38 -2.86
CA LEU A 4 6.36 -5.21 -3.30
C LEU A 4 5.89 -6.29 -4.27
N LYS A 5 6.78 -7.19 -4.72
CA LYS A 5 6.40 -8.24 -5.67
C LYS A 5 5.33 -9.16 -5.05
N GLY A 6 4.20 -9.26 -5.73
CA GLY A 6 3.06 -10.07 -5.28
C GLY A 6 2.28 -9.49 -4.11
N LYS A 7 2.50 -8.21 -3.75
CA LYS A 7 1.71 -7.50 -2.75
C LYS A 7 0.48 -6.86 -3.37
N ASN A 8 -0.63 -6.98 -2.67
CA ASN A 8 -1.92 -6.41 -3.02
C ASN A 8 -2.06 -5.01 -2.41
N ILE A 9 -2.24 -3.99 -3.24
CA ILE A 9 -2.32 -2.60 -2.80
C ILE A 9 -3.65 -1.98 -3.23
N LEU A 10 -4.39 -1.42 -2.27
CA LEU A 10 -5.51 -0.53 -2.55
C LEU A 10 -4.98 0.90 -2.71
N LEU A 11 -5.24 1.52 -3.86
CA LEU A 11 -4.91 2.91 -4.13
C LEU A 11 -6.18 3.75 -4.16
N GLY A 12 -6.45 4.48 -3.07
CA GLY A 12 -7.53 5.45 -2.97
C GLY A 12 -7.11 6.78 -3.59
N VAL A 13 -7.92 7.32 -4.51
CA VAL A 13 -7.68 8.62 -5.15
C VAL A 13 -8.86 9.53 -4.91
N THR A 14 -8.62 10.71 -4.34
CA THR A 14 -9.68 11.67 -4.05
C THR A 14 -9.60 12.91 -4.94
N GLY A 15 -10.68 13.70 -4.96
CA GLY A 15 -10.87 14.85 -5.85
C GLY A 15 -9.93 16.01 -5.54
N SER A 16 -8.78 16.02 -6.15
CA SER A 16 -7.76 17.07 -6.06
C SER A 16 -7.03 17.21 -7.38
N ILE A 17 -6.58 18.43 -7.69
CA ILE A 17 -5.69 18.66 -8.85
C ILE A 17 -4.45 17.77 -8.79
N ALA A 18 -3.99 17.39 -7.59
CA ALA A 18 -2.85 16.51 -7.39
C ALA A 18 -3.10 15.04 -7.78
N ALA A 19 -4.33 14.66 -8.13
CA ALA A 19 -4.69 13.29 -8.53
C ALA A 19 -3.88 12.79 -9.75
N TYR A 20 -3.39 13.67 -10.61
CA TYR A 20 -2.51 13.28 -11.72
C TYR A 20 -1.23 12.57 -11.25
N LYS A 21 -0.72 12.92 -10.05
CA LYS A 21 0.46 12.25 -9.48
C LYS A 21 0.19 10.80 -9.10
N SER A 22 -1.05 10.45 -8.80
CA SER A 22 -1.44 9.08 -8.45
C SER A 22 -1.32 8.13 -9.65
N ILE A 23 -1.42 8.65 -10.87
CA ILE A 23 -1.13 7.90 -12.11
C ILE A 23 0.36 7.47 -12.13
N ILE A 24 1.25 8.39 -11.75
CA ILE A 24 2.69 8.12 -11.67
C ILE A 24 2.96 7.11 -10.54
N LEU A 25 2.32 7.28 -9.38
CA LEU A 25 2.42 6.36 -8.24
C LEU A 25 1.97 4.95 -8.63
N LEU A 26 0.82 4.82 -9.29
CA LEU A 26 0.30 3.55 -9.80
C LEU A 26 1.33 2.83 -10.70
N ARG A 27 1.92 3.56 -11.67
CA ARG A 27 2.95 2.99 -12.53
C ARG A 27 4.19 2.53 -11.76
N LEU A 28 4.60 3.29 -10.73
CA LEU A 28 5.74 2.90 -9.89
C LEU A 28 5.43 1.64 -9.08
N LEU A 29 4.24 1.52 -8.49
CA LEU A 29 3.80 0.34 -7.75
C LEU A 29 3.77 -0.90 -8.66
N LYS A 30 3.16 -0.80 -9.84
CA LYS A 30 3.13 -1.89 -10.85
C LYS A 30 4.53 -2.29 -11.29
N LYS A 31 5.44 -1.34 -11.50
CA LYS A 31 6.84 -1.61 -11.88
C LYS A 31 7.60 -2.39 -10.79
N GLU A 32 7.27 -2.16 -9.53
CA GLU A 32 7.82 -2.92 -8.40
C GLU A 32 7.16 -4.30 -8.21
N GLY A 33 6.18 -4.64 -9.06
CA GLY A 33 5.51 -5.95 -9.08
C GLY A 33 4.33 -6.08 -8.12
N ALA A 34 3.79 -4.96 -7.64
CA ALA A 34 2.55 -4.96 -6.86
C ALA A 34 1.33 -5.20 -7.75
N ASP A 35 0.33 -5.88 -7.19
CA ASP A 35 -1.02 -5.91 -7.74
C ASP A 35 -1.82 -4.75 -7.14
N VAL A 36 -2.38 -3.87 -8.00
CA VAL A 36 -3.00 -2.63 -7.54
C VAL A 36 -4.47 -2.58 -7.96
N GLN A 37 -5.35 -2.41 -6.97
CA GLN A 37 -6.76 -2.06 -7.18
C GLN A 37 -6.97 -0.59 -6.84
N VAL A 38 -7.60 0.14 -7.75
CA VAL A 38 -7.84 1.58 -7.60
C VAL A 38 -9.27 1.83 -7.17
N ILE A 39 -9.45 2.71 -6.17
CA ILE A 39 -10.75 3.21 -5.71
C ILE A 39 -10.75 4.72 -5.83
N PHE A 40 -11.73 5.27 -6.55
CA PHE A 40 -11.95 6.72 -6.64
C PHE A 40 -13.01 7.16 -5.64
N SER A 41 -12.85 8.36 -5.08
CA SER A 41 -14.01 9.11 -4.63
C SER A 41 -14.73 9.71 -5.84
N ASP A 42 -16.05 9.99 -5.75
CA ASP A 42 -16.82 10.58 -6.86
C ASP A 42 -16.14 11.80 -7.46
N SER A 43 -15.65 12.69 -6.60
CA SER A 43 -14.99 13.93 -7.02
C SER A 43 -13.66 13.70 -7.76
N ALA A 44 -13.04 12.53 -7.67
CA ALA A 44 -11.82 12.22 -8.40
C ALA A 44 -12.03 12.21 -9.91
N ASN A 45 -13.22 11.80 -10.36
CA ASN A 45 -13.59 11.76 -11.78
C ASN A 45 -13.51 13.12 -12.48
N ASN A 46 -13.60 14.22 -11.72
CA ASN A 46 -13.48 15.58 -12.26
C ASN A 46 -12.03 16.00 -12.56
N PHE A 47 -11.04 15.27 -12.04
CA PHE A 47 -9.61 15.62 -12.15
C PHE A 47 -8.81 14.63 -12.99
N VAL A 48 -9.22 13.36 -13.00
CA VAL A 48 -8.53 12.27 -13.71
C VAL A 48 -9.56 11.28 -14.28
N THR A 49 -9.19 10.59 -15.34
CA THR A 49 -10.10 9.63 -15.99
C THR A 49 -9.88 8.20 -15.46
N GLN A 50 -10.97 7.48 -15.25
CA GLN A 50 -10.94 6.07 -14.90
C GLN A 50 -10.21 5.24 -15.97
N LEU A 51 -10.37 5.59 -17.26
CA LEU A 51 -9.72 4.90 -18.37
C LEU A 51 -8.20 4.86 -18.21
N THR A 52 -7.58 5.98 -17.81
CA THR A 52 -6.13 6.02 -17.59
C THR A 52 -5.70 5.07 -16.48
N PHE A 53 -6.42 5.06 -15.37
CA PHE A 53 -6.09 4.20 -14.24
C PHE A 53 -6.37 2.73 -14.52
N SER A 54 -7.50 2.39 -15.15
CA SER A 54 -7.84 1.00 -15.48
C SER A 54 -6.86 0.40 -16.47
N THR A 55 -6.42 1.18 -17.47
CA THR A 55 -5.39 0.73 -18.43
C THR A 55 -4.06 0.44 -17.76
N LEU A 56 -3.66 1.25 -16.77
CA LEU A 56 -2.36 1.09 -16.10
C LEU A 56 -2.39 0.03 -14.97
N SER A 57 -3.52 -0.13 -14.29
CA SER A 57 -3.70 -1.15 -13.25
C SER A 57 -4.05 -2.51 -13.82
N GLU A 58 -4.54 -2.55 -15.08
CA GLU A 58 -5.13 -3.74 -15.73
C GLU A 58 -6.40 -4.23 -15.03
N LYS A 59 -7.03 -3.34 -14.24
CA LYS A 59 -8.25 -3.60 -13.49
C LYS A 59 -9.22 -2.44 -13.61
N LYS A 60 -10.52 -2.72 -13.49
CA LYS A 60 -11.56 -1.67 -13.43
C LYS A 60 -11.31 -0.77 -12.22
N VAL A 61 -11.48 0.52 -12.39
CA VAL A 61 -11.48 1.48 -11.28
C VAL A 61 -12.85 1.42 -10.60
N LEU A 62 -12.84 1.27 -9.29
CA LEU A 62 -14.07 1.21 -8.47
C LEU A 62 -14.39 2.61 -7.96
N THR A 63 -15.65 3.02 -8.03
CA THR A 63 -16.09 4.35 -7.59
C THR A 63 -17.23 4.29 -6.60
N ASP A 64 -18.11 3.34 -6.75
CA ASP A 64 -19.31 3.20 -5.94
C ASP A 64 -19.53 1.74 -5.52
N PHE A 65 -20.46 1.53 -4.61
CA PHE A 65 -20.90 0.20 -4.15
C PHE A 65 -21.58 -0.60 -5.25
N PHE A 66 -22.16 0.06 -6.24
CA PHE A 66 -22.84 -0.57 -7.36
C PHE A 66 -22.17 -0.15 -8.66
N GLU A 67 -21.80 -1.13 -9.49
CA GLU A 67 -21.06 -0.88 -10.73
C GLU A 67 -21.94 -0.37 -11.87
N ASP A 68 -23.22 -0.73 -11.88
CA ASP A 68 -24.23 -0.29 -12.86
C ASP A 68 -25.60 -0.07 -12.19
N ASP A 69 -26.47 0.71 -12.83
CA ASP A 69 -27.86 1.00 -12.37
C ASP A 69 -28.73 -0.25 -12.17
N GLU A 70 -28.32 -1.41 -12.66
CA GLU A 70 -29.08 -2.66 -12.59
C GLU A 70 -28.91 -3.45 -11.28
N ARG A 71 -28.21 -2.94 -10.27
CA ARG A 71 -28.06 -3.51 -8.92
C ARG A 71 -27.55 -4.96 -8.83
N VAL A 72 -26.98 -5.51 -9.89
CA VAL A 72 -26.59 -6.92 -9.95
C VAL A 72 -25.15 -7.14 -9.47
N ASP A 73 -24.26 -6.17 -9.69
CA ASP A 73 -22.85 -6.28 -9.31
C ASP A 73 -22.51 -5.32 -8.17
N TRP A 74 -22.66 -5.82 -6.94
CA TRP A 74 -22.28 -5.08 -5.74
C TRP A 74 -20.79 -5.26 -5.44
N VAL A 75 -20.09 -4.12 -5.31
CA VAL A 75 -18.68 -4.10 -4.92
C VAL A 75 -18.56 -4.33 -3.41
N ASN A 76 -18.05 -5.48 -3.03
CA ASN A 76 -17.89 -5.86 -1.63
C ASN A 76 -16.65 -5.15 -1.02
N HIS A 77 -16.89 -4.09 -0.27
CA HIS A 77 -15.83 -3.33 0.41
C HIS A 77 -15.07 -4.16 1.45
N VAL A 78 -15.70 -5.20 2.04
CA VAL A 78 -15.03 -6.10 3.00
C VAL A 78 -14.04 -7.01 2.29
N GLU A 79 -14.43 -7.59 1.13
CA GLU A 79 -13.51 -8.40 0.33
C GLU A 79 -12.31 -7.58 -0.18
N LEU A 80 -12.55 -6.33 -0.59
CA LEU A 80 -11.46 -5.42 -0.96
C LEU A 80 -10.51 -5.15 0.21
N ALA A 81 -11.06 -4.93 1.39
CA ALA A 81 -10.29 -4.68 2.60
C ALA A 81 -9.47 -5.92 3.04
N GLU A 82 -10.04 -7.13 2.89
CA GLU A 82 -9.34 -8.39 3.20
C GLU A 82 -8.29 -8.77 2.14
N TRP A 83 -8.53 -8.42 0.88
CA TRP A 83 -7.60 -8.66 -0.21
C TRP A 83 -6.31 -7.84 -0.08
N ALA A 84 -6.36 -6.66 0.53
CA ALA A 84 -5.26 -5.71 0.56
C ALA A 84 -4.20 -6.04 1.61
N ASP A 85 -2.94 -6.10 1.21
CA ASP A 85 -1.79 -6.08 2.13
C ASP A 85 -1.52 -4.65 2.66
N TYR A 86 -1.78 -3.63 1.84
CA TYR A 86 -1.58 -2.21 2.15
C TYR A 86 -2.63 -1.35 1.46
N MET A 87 -2.99 -0.23 2.11
CA MET A 87 -3.84 0.79 1.52
C MET A 87 -3.08 2.12 1.44
N ILE A 88 -3.16 2.81 0.30
CA ILE A 88 -2.57 4.13 0.10
C ILE A 88 -3.67 5.06 -0.37
N ILE A 89 -3.91 6.16 0.35
CA ILE A 89 -4.84 7.20 -0.07
C ILE A 89 -4.02 8.42 -0.49
N ALA A 90 -3.87 8.61 -1.77
CA ALA A 90 -3.03 9.64 -2.37
C ALA A 90 -3.62 10.14 -3.70
N PRO A 91 -4.02 11.41 -3.80
CA PRO A 91 -4.14 12.36 -2.68
C PRO A 91 -5.29 12.06 -1.75
N ILE A 92 -5.22 12.54 -0.49
CA ILE A 92 -6.36 12.64 0.39
C ILE A 92 -6.73 14.11 0.58
N THR A 93 -7.99 14.46 0.31
CA THR A 93 -8.53 15.81 0.53
C THR A 93 -8.95 16.00 1.99
N SER A 94 -9.10 17.25 2.43
CA SER A 94 -9.61 17.59 3.75
C SER A 94 -10.98 16.99 4.04
N SER A 95 -11.87 16.93 3.05
CA SER A 95 -13.20 16.29 3.17
C SER A 95 -13.07 14.80 3.47
N THR A 96 -12.27 14.06 2.68
CA THR A 96 -12.07 12.63 2.90
C THR A 96 -11.37 12.38 4.24
N LEU A 97 -10.37 13.19 4.60
CA LEU A 97 -9.68 13.13 5.89
C LEU A 97 -10.67 13.21 7.06
N SER A 98 -11.59 14.17 7.01
CA SER A 98 -12.64 14.33 8.02
C SER A 98 -13.58 13.12 8.07
N LYS A 99 -13.98 12.56 6.92
CA LYS A 99 -14.84 11.37 6.84
C LYS A 99 -14.16 10.14 7.45
N LEU A 100 -12.87 9.94 7.21
CA LEU A 100 -12.11 8.84 7.83
C LEU A 100 -12.06 8.96 9.35
N VAL A 101 -11.90 10.19 9.87
CA VAL A 101 -11.86 10.43 11.32
C VAL A 101 -13.22 10.22 11.96
N SER A 102 -14.29 10.75 11.36
CA SER A 102 -15.65 10.64 11.87
C SER A 102 -16.30 9.28 11.64
N GLY A 103 -15.73 8.43 10.74
CA GLY A 103 -16.31 7.14 10.36
C GLY A 103 -17.54 7.28 9.46
N ASN A 104 -17.69 8.39 8.73
CA ASN A 104 -18.80 8.59 7.82
C ASN A 104 -18.61 7.82 6.52
N SER A 105 -19.09 6.58 6.49
CA SER A 105 -18.92 5.60 5.39
C SER A 105 -19.95 5.81 4.27
N ASP A 106 -20.09 7.03 3.77
CA ASP A 106 -21.04 7.40 2.73
C ASP A 106 -20.57 7.05 1.30
N ASN A 107 -19.38 6.47 1.14
CA ASN A 107 -18.82 6.06 -0.14
C ASN A 107 -17.91 4.83 0.00
N LEU A 108 -17.67 4.17 -1.13
CA LEU A 108 -16.89 2.92 -1.18
C LEU A 108 -15.49 3.07 -0.56
N LEU A 109 -14.77 4.17 -0.82
CA LEU A 109 -13.41 4.39 -0.33
C LEU A 109 -13.37 4.41 1.21
N VAL A 110 -14.28 5.17 1.84
CA VAL A 110 -14.35 5.27 3.31
C VAL A 110 -14.83 3.96 3.92
N ALA A 111 -15.83 3.29 3.33
CA ALA A 111 -16.29 1.99 3.80
C ALA A 111 -15.18 0.92 3.76
N THR A 112 -14.42 0.89 2.67
CA THR A 112 -13.25 -0.01 2.54
C THR A 112 -12.19 0.30 3.58
N TYR A 113 -11.87 1.60 3.81
CA TYR A 113 -10.95 2.01 4.86
C TYR A 113 -11.41 1.54 6.26
N MET A 114 -12.69 1.72 6.58
CA MET A 114 -13.25 1.33 7.89
C MET A 114 -13.23 -0.19 8.11
N SER A 115 -13.22 -0.97 7.04
CA SER A 115 -13.18 -2.44 7.07
C SER A 115 -11.77 -3.01 7.03
N THR A 116 -10.75 -2.19 6.70
CA THR A 116 -9.39 -2.68 6.49
C THR A 116 -8.65 -2.96 7.79
N LYS A 117 -7.83 -4.01 7.78
CA LYS A 117 -6.92 -4.39 8.87
C LYS A 117 -5.45 -4.15 8.52
N CYS A 118 -5.19 -3.82 7.25
CA CYS A 118 -3.84 -3.57 6.78
C CYS A 118 -3.35 -2.17 7.16
N ASP A 119 -2.06 -1.93 7.01
CA ASP A 119 -1.49 -0.59 7.22
C ASP A 119 -1.99 0.38 6.14
N VAL A 120 -2.44 1.55 6.58
CA VAL A 120 -2.96 2.60 5.71
C VAL A 120 -2.03 3.79 5.67
N PHE A 121 -1.61 4.17 4.47
CA PHE A 121 -0.82 5.37 4.20
C PHE A 121 -1.74 6.47 3.67
N PHE A 122 -1.62 7.67 4.21
CA PHE A 122 -2.41 8.79 3.72
C PHE A 122 -1.53 10.01 3.42
N ALA A 123 -1.67 10.54 2.19
CA ALA A 123 -0.88 11.62 1.66
C ALA A 123 -1.78 12.83 1.33
N PRO A 124 -1.82 13.85 2.19
CA PRO A 124 -2.67 15.03 1.98
C PRO A 124 -2.25 15.86 0.78
N ALA A 125 -3.27 16.46 0.13
CA ALA A 125 -3.09 17.51 -0.86
C ALA A 125 -4.21 18.54 -0.72
N MET A 126 -3.87 19.73 -0.28
CA MET A 126 -4.79 20.85 -0.06
C MET A 126 -4.04 22.19 -0.04
N ASP A 127 -4.77 23.28 -0.05
CA ASP A 127 -4.16 24.60 0.06
C ASP A 127 -3.57 24.88 1.44
N LEU A 128 -2.67 25.85 1.53
CA LEU A 128 -1.88 26.16 2.72
C LEU A 128 -2.77 26.44 3.94
N GLU A 129 -3.79 27.27 3.78
CA GLU A 129 -4.68 27.63 4.89
C GLU A 129 -5.51 26.43 5.35
N MET A 130 -5.96 25.59 4.44
CA MET A 130 -6.65 24.35 4.77
C MET A 130 -5.75 23.38 5.53
N TYR A 131 -4.49 23.28 5.11
CA TYR A 131 -3.51 22.41 5.77
C TYR A 131 -3.17 22.91 7.19
N ASN A 132 -3.08 24.24 7.35
CA ASN A 132 -2.77 24.87 8.63
C ASN A 132 -3.95 24.97 9.60
N SER A 133 -5.18 24.74 9.13
CA SER A 133 -6.36 24.79 10.01
C SER A 133 -6.26 23.79 11.15
N GLU A 134 -6.77 24.18 12.33
CA GLU A 134 -6.78 23.31 13.51
C GLU A 134 -7.51 22.00 13.23
N SER A 135 -8.65 22.07 12.56
CA SER A 135 -9.45 20.90 12.19
C SER A 135 -8.64 19.89 11.36
N THR A 136 -7.85 20.35 10.37
CA THR A 136 -7.01 19.45 9.55
C THR A 136 -5.89 18.85 10.40
N LYS A 137 -5.23 19.64 11.24
CA LYS A 137 -4.16 19.16 12.13
C LYS A 137 -4.67 18.13 13.12
N GLU A 138 -5.85 18.36 13.70
CA GLU A 138 -6.50 17.42 14.61
C GLU A 138 -6.89 16.13 13.89
N ASN A 139 -7.45 16.22 12.71
CA ASN A 139 -7.80 15.04 11.89
C ASN A 139 -6.56 14.22 11.54
N ILE A 140 -5.46 14.84 11.12
CA ILE A 140 -4.19 14.16 10.87
C ILE A 140 -3.70 13.45 12.11
N LYS A 141 -3.70 14.15 13.27
CA LYS A 141 -3.30 13.58 14.55
C LYS A 141 -4.15 12.36 14.91
N ASN A 142 -5.47 12.48 14.81
CA ASN A 142 -6.39 11.39 15.13
C ASN A 142 -6.13 10.15 14.24
N LEU A 143 -5.84 10.32 12.95
CA LEU A 143 -5.50 9.19 12.08
C LEU A 143 -4.16 8.56 12.46
N VAL A 144 -3.16 9.36 12.80
CA VAL A 144 -1.85 8.87 13.27
C VAL A 144 -1.99 8.11 14.58
N ASP A 145 -2.76 8.63 15.53
CA ASP A 145 -3.02 7.99 16.83
C ASP A 145 -3.76 6.65 16.67
N ARG A 146 -4.53 6.48 15.59
CA ARG A 146 -5.15 5.19 15.19
C ARG A 146 -4.19 4.22 14.48
N GLY A 147 -2.92 4.59 14.30
CA GLY A 147 -1.90 3.76 13.67
C GLY A 147 -1.74 3.93 12.16
N ASN A 148 -2.43 4.89 11.54
CA ASN A 148 -2.24 5.18 10.12
C ASN A 148 -0.92 5.91 9.88
N ILE A 149 -0.30 5.66 8.72
CA ILE A 149 1.01 6.20 8.36
C ILE A 149 0.83 7.52 7.60
N PHE A 150 1.23 8.60 8.22
CA PHE A 150 1.16 9.93 7.64
C PHE A 150 2.31 10.15 6.66
N VAL A 151 1.98 10.47 5.41
CA VAL A 151 2.94 10.94 4.42
C VAL A 151 2.88 12.47 4.38
N LYS A 152 3.92 13.10 4.92
CA LYS A 152 3.98 14.56 5.01
C LYS A 152 3.92 15.20 3.63
N PRO A 153 3.07 16.23 3.41
CA PRO A 153 3.03 16.94 2.15
C PRO A 153 4.34 17.71 1.88
N ALA A 154 4.69 17.85 0.62
CA ALA A 154 5.84 18.63 0.18
C ALA A 154 5.58 20.14 0.26
N LYS A 155 6.67 20.91 0.35
CA LYS A 155 6.64 22.35 0.14
C LYS A 155 6.76 22.67 -1.35
N GLY A 156 6.02 23.65 -1.81
CA GLY A 156 6.13 24.13 -3.20
C GLY A 156 4.94 24.98 -3.63
N PHE A 157 4.88 25.29 -4.91
CA PHE A 157 3.75 26.02 -5.50
C PHE A 157 2.48 25.18 -5.43
N LEU A 158 1.44 25.75 -4.88
CA LEU A 158 0.09 25.21 -4.80
C LEU A 158 -0.74 25.68 -6.00
N ALA A 159 -1.90 25.08 -6.22
CA ALA A 159 -2.79 25.49 -7.31
C ALA A 159 -3.31 26.93 -7.16
N SER A 160 -3.35 27.43 -5.94
CA SER A 160 -3.66 28.86 -5.62
C SER A 160 -2.56 29.84 -6.01
N GLY A 161 -1.39 29.37 -6.47
CA GLY A 161 -0.23 30.22 -6.75
C GLY A 161 0.61 30.57 -5.52
N ILE A 162 0.22 30.11 -4.34
CA ILE A 162 0.96 30.34 -3.09
C ILE A 162 2.05 29.27 -2.95
N ASN A 163 3.21 29.64 -2.42
CA ASN A 163 4.26 28.69 -2.08
C ASN A 163 4.16 28.31 -0.59
N GLY A 164 3.92 27.03 -0.33
CA GLY A 164 3.70 26.57 1.05
C GLY A 164 3.70 25.05 1.19
N GLU A 165 3.41 24.58 2.41
CA GLU A 165 3.12 23.18 2.69
C GLU A 165 1.66 22.85 2.28
N GLY A 166 1.43 21.67 1.74
CA GLY A 166 0.11 21.23 1.30
C GLY A 166 0.11 20.54 -0.06
N ARG A 167 1.24 20.60 -0.78
CA ARG A 167 1.43 19.90 -2.05
C ARG A 167 1.59 18.40 -1.81
N LEU A 168 0.86 17.57 -2.58
CA LEU A 168 1.06 16.13 -2.54
C LEU A 168 2.54 15.79 -2.69
N GLU A 169 3.04 14.94 -1.81
CA GLU A 169 4.41 14.44 -1.87
C GLU A 169 4.69 13.79 -3.23
N GLU A 170 5.95 13.75 -3.63
CA GLU A 170 6.34 13.17 -4.90
C GLU A 170 6.10 11.65 -4.89
N PRO A 171 5.51 11.08 -5.97
CA PRO A 171 5.15 9.66 -6.03
C PRO A 171 6.30 8.72 -5.69
N LYS A 172 7.52 9.06 -6.08
CA LYS A 172 8.72 8.29 -5.77
C LYS A 172 9.02 8.26 -4.26
N ASN A 173 8.78 9.37 -3.56
CA ASN A 173 8.98 9.45 -2.12
C ASN A 173 7.90 8.66 -1.37
N ILE A 174 6.64 8.72 -1.82
CA ILE A 174 5.54 7.90 -1.28
C ILE A 174 5.90 6.41 -1.41
N LEU A 175 6.36 5.98 -2.59
CA LEU A 175 6.83 4.62 -2.81
C LEU A 175 7.97 4.23 -1.86
N ASN A 176 8.97 5.10 -1.68
CA ASN A 176 10.10 4.85 -0.79
C ASN A 176 9.66 4.72 0.68
N ILE A 177 8.69 5.52 1.13
CA ILE A 177 8.12 5.42 2.48
C ILE A 177 7.46 4.05 2.68
N LEU A 178 6.65 3.60 1.70
CA LEU A 178 6.04 2.27 1.72
C LEU A 178 7.09 1.16 1.77
N ILE A 179 8.08 1.18 0.87
CA ILE A 179 9.15 0.18 0.82
C ILE A 179 9.94 0.13 2.14
N ASN A 180 10.28 1.28 2.70
CA ASN A 180 11.01 1.35 3.97
C ASN A 180 10.17 0.78 5.12
N HIS A 181 8.88 1.10 5.19
CA HIS A 181 7.97 0.56 6.20
C HIS A 181 7.87 -0.96 6.13
N ILE A 182 7.66 -1.51 4.93
CA ILE A 182 7.63 -2.97 4.72
C ILE A 182 8.96 -3.60 5.10
N SER A 183 10.08 -2.99 4.67
CA SER A 183 11.42 -3.50 4.93
C SER A 183 11.76 -3.56 6.41
N GLN A 184 11.27 -2.60 7.21
CA GLN A 184 11.46 -2.59 8.67
C GLN A 184 10.70 -3.71 9.38
N LYS A 185 9.56 -4.14 8.83
CA LYS A 185 8.80 -5.29 9.35
C LYS A 185 9.43 -6.65 9.00
N LEU A 186 10.30 -6.70 8.00
CA LEU A 186 10.96 -7.93 7.57
C LEU A 186 12.22 -8.18 8.42
N ILE A 187 12.14 -9.12 9.36
CA ILE A 187 13.22 -9.46 10.32
C ILE A 187 14.55 -9.74 9.61
N TYR A 188 14.49 -10.36 8.43
CA TYR A 188 15.69 -10.80 7.67
C TYR A 188 16.00 -9.93 6.44
N TYR A 189 15.34 -8.76 6.29
CA TYR A 189 15.59 -7.88 5.15
C TYR A 189 17.08 -7.46 5.10
N LYS A 190 17.71 -7.65 3.95
CA LYS A 190 19.16 -7.41 3.71
C LYS A 190 20.10 -8.20 4.63
N LYS A 191 19.64 -9.20 5.38
CA LYS A 191 20.51 -10.11 6.11
C LYS A 191 20.98 -11.21 5.20
N LYS A 192 22.25 -11.59 5.33
CA LYS A 192 22.78 -12.82 4.74
C LYS A 192 22.52 -13.94 5.73
N ILE A 193 21.77 -14.95 5.32
CA ILE A 193 21.41 -16.09 6.17
C ILE A 193 22.14 -17.30 5.63
N LEU A 194 22.92 -17.94 6.50
CA LEU A 194 23.52 -19.24 6.22
C LEU A 194 22.67 -20.32 6.90
N ILE A 195 22.19 -21.25 6.12
CA ILE A 195 21.43 -22.40 6.61
C ILE A 195 22.26 -23.64 6.28
N THR A 196 22.62 -24.41 7.31
CA THR A 196 23.27 -25.71 7.15
C THR A 196 22.20 -26.81 7.23
N ALA A 197 22.23 -27.76 6.31
CA ALA A 197 21.30 -28.86 6.27
C ALA A 197 22.02 -30.13 5.80
N GLY A 198 21.63 -31.27 6.33
CA GLY A 198 22.19 -32.57 5.98
C GLY A 198 22.78 -33.33 7.19
N PRO A 199 23.30 -34.53 6.96
CA PRO A 199 23.97 -35.29 7.99
C PRO A 199 25.29 -34.65 8.40
N THR A 200 25.67 -34.82 9.66
CA THR A 200 27.01 -34.50 10.16
C THR A 200 27.89 -35.72 10.13
N HIS A 201 29.14 -35.54 9.75
CA HIS A 201 30.18 -36.58 9.76
C HIS A 201 31.32 -36.14 10.66
N GLU A 202 31.75 -37.00 11.57
CA GLU A 202 32.92 -36.79 12.41
C GLU A 202 33.97 -37.87 12.07
N MET A 203 35.12 -37.44 11.55
CA MET A 203 36.17 -38.36 11.11
C MET A 203 36.85 -38.97 12.31
N ILE A 204 36.95 -40.30 12.34
CA ILE A 204 37.73 -41.05 13.30
C ILE A 204 39.18 -41.21 12.78
N ASP A 205 39.31 -41.56 11.50
CA ASP A 205 40.55 -41.67 10.77
C ASP A 205 40.29 -41.36 9.26
N PRO A 206 41.28 -41.41 8.38
CA PRO A 206 41.11 -41.13 6.96
C PRO A 206 40.08 -42.00 6.23
N VAL A 207 39.65 -43.11 6.82
CA VAL A 207 38.71 -44.07 6.20
C VAL A 207 37.39 -44.18 6.93
N ARG A 208 37.34 -43.99 8.25
CA ARG A 208 36.20 -44.20 9.09
C ARG A 208 35.66 -42.91 9.68
N PHE A 209 34.35 -42.79 9.76
CA PHE A 209 33.65 -41.65 10.35
C PHE A 209 32.43 -42.10 11.15
N ILE A 210 32.03 -41.27 12.11
CA ILE A 210 30.74 -41.38 12.82
C ILE A 210 29.78 -40.46 12.11
N SER A 211 28.58 -40.97 11.81
CA SER A 211 27.49 -40.19 11.20
C SER A 211 26.13 -40.60 11.78
N ASN A 212 25.16 -39.75 11.62
CA ASN A 212 23.76 -40.08 11.90
C ASN A 212 23.07 -40.64 10.64
N TYR A 213 21.92 -41.31 10.81
CA TYR A 213 21.11 -41.86 9.71
C TYR A 213 20.31 -40.79 8.94
N SER A 214 20.52 -39.51 9.20
CA SER A 214 19.81 -38.44 8.53
C SER A 214 20.26 -38.31 7.08
N SER A 215 19.33 -38.43 6.15
CA SER A 215 19.59 -38.15 4.73
C SER A 215 19.51 -36.65 4.37
N GLY A 216 19.07 -35.81 5.32
CA GLY A 216 18.79 -34.40 5.07
C GLY A 216 17.50 -34.15 4.28
N THR A 217 16.79 -35.18 3.84
CA THR A 217 15.62 -35.06 2.94
C THR A 217 14.54 -34.13 3.51
N VAL A 218 14.21 -34.28 4.80
CA VAL A 218 13.20 -33.44 5.47
C VAL A 218 13.67 -31.99 5.51
N SER A 219 14.92 -31.73 5.83
CA SER A 219 15.47 -30.35 5.86
C SER A 219 15.45 -29.72 4.48
N TYR A 220 15.81 -30.44 3.43
CA TYR A 220 15.77 -29.94 2.05
C TYR A 220 14.35 -29.70 1.55
N THR A 221 13.37 -30.53 1.92
CA THR A 221 11.96 -30.31 1.54
C THR A 221 11.40 -29.09 2.21
N HIS A 222 11.68 -28.85 3.50
CA HIS A 222 11.27 -27.64 4.21
C HIS A 222 11.92 -26.38 3.64
N LEU A 223 13.23 -26.42 3.33
CA LEU A 223 13.92 -25.29 2.70
C LEU A 223 13.33 -24.95 1.33
N ARG A 224 13.01 -25.95 0.49
CA ARG A 224 12.37 -25.76 -0.80
C ARG A 224 10.95 -25.24 -0.69
N ALA A 225 10.16 -25.70 0.26
CA ALA A 225 8.81 -25.20 0.50
C ALA A 225 8.83 -23.69 0.79
N HIS A 226 9.77 -23.23 1.62
CA HIS A 226 9.93 -21.80 1.91
C HIS A 226 10.53 -20.99 0.72
N GLU A 227 11.17 -21.63 -0.27
CA GLU A 227 11.56 -20.98 -1.52
C GLU A 227 10.38 -20.80 -2.48
N THR A 228 9.43 -21.73 -2.51
CA THR A 228 8.23 -21.65 -3.38
C THR A 228 7.21 -20.63 -2.91
N ASP A 229 7.15 -20.29 -1.65
CA ASP A 229 6.30 -19.23 -1.11
C ASP A 229 6.83 -17.81 -1.40
N ARG A 230 7.91 -17.68 -2.19
CA ARG A 230 8.55 -16.41 -2.57
C ARG A 230 8.46 -16.08 -4.07
N TYR A 231 7.67 -16.85 -4.84
CA TYR A 231 7.47 -16.59 -6.28
C TYR A 231 6.03 -16.23 -6.57
#